data_c0a2f4894df89237d80c3fc8cefc064e
#
_entry.id   c0a2f4894df89237d80c3fc8cefc064e
#
_cell.length_a   1.000
_cell.length_b   1.000
_cell.length_c   1.000
_cell.angle_alpha   90.00
_cell.angle_beta   90.00
_cell.angle_gamma   90.00
#
_symmetry.space_group_name_H-M   'P 1'
#
loop_
_entity.id
_entity.type
_entity.pdbx_description
1 polymer ?
#
loop_
_entity_poly.entity_id
_entity_poly.type
_entity_poly.pdbx_seq_one_letter_code
_entity_poly.pdbx_strand_id
1 'polypeptide(L)'
;MNSAKNHSATHLLHFALRKILGNHVEQKGSLVNKEYLRFDFSHYAKLSEEELDEIEKLVNDEIRKGHPLIEERNIPLLLAKEKGAMMLFGEKYGDSVRTIQFGESIELCGGIHVNLTSQIGQFRIISEGSISSGIRRIEAFTGEEADHYINQKPVSYTHLRAHETPV
;
A
#
# COMPACT_ATOMS: atom_id res chain seq x y z
N MET A 1 9.93 -6.23 12.77
CA MET A 1 9.12 -5.02 13.03
C MET A 1 9.00 -4.10 11.82
N ASN A 2 10.11 -3.67 11.23
CA ASN A 2 10.02 -2.81 10.05
C ASN A 2 9.36 -3.50 8.87
N SER A 3 9.61 -4.79 8.70
CA SER A 3 8.96 -5.55 7.63
C SER A 3 7.44 -5.60 7.82
N ALA A 4 6.98 -5.76 9.08
CA ALA A 4 5.54 -5.76 9.38
C ALA A 4 4.93 -4.39 9.08
N LYS A 5 5.65 -3.30 9.40
CA LYS A 5 5.17 -1.95 9.08
C LYS A 5 5.01 -1.76 7.58
N ASN A 6 6.01 -2.19 6.81
CA ASN A 6 5.97 -2.07 5.35
C ASN A 6 4.87 -2.95 4.76
N HIS A 7 4.66 -4.14 5.32
CA HIS A 7 3.61 -5.02 4.83
C HIS A 7 2.22 -4.43 5.09
N SER A 8 2.00 -3.92 6.30
CA SER A 8 0.71 -3.29 6.62
C SER A 8 0.48 -2.03 5.78
N ALA A 9 1.54 -1.24 5.53
CA ALA A 9 1.44 -0.08 4.67
C ALA A 9 1.05 -0.48 3.24
N THR A 10 1.51 -1.65 2.77
CA THR A 10 1.15 -2.15 1.45
C THR A 10 -0.37 -2.36 1.34
N HIS A 11 -1.00 -2.88 2.38
CA HIS A 11 -2.45 -3.05 2.40
C HIS A 11 -3.17 -1.70 2.32
N LEU A 12 -2.69 -0.71 3.07
CA LEU A 12 -3.29 0.63 3.03
C LEU A 12 -3.06 1.29 1.68
N LEU A 13 -1.91 1.06 1.07
CA LEU A 13 -1.63 1.59 -0.26
C LEU A 13 -2.58 0.99 -1.29
N HIS A 14 -2.80 -0.32 -1.24
CA HIS A 14 -3.73 -0.99 -2.14
C HIS A 14 -5.14 -0.39 -2.00
N PHE A 15 -5.59 -0.22 -0.76
CA PHE A 15 -6.87 0.40 -0.48
C PHE A 15 -6.94 1.82 -1.07
N ALA A 16 -5.91 2.63 -0.84
CA ALA A 16 -5.88 4.01 -1.32
C ALA A 16 -5.88 4.09 -2.84
N LEU A 17 -5.13 3.22 -3.49
CA LEU A 17 -5.08 3.18 -4.96
C LEU A 17 -6.45 2.88 -5.55
N ARG A 18 -7.17 1.91 -4.98
CA ARG A 18 -8.50 1.58 -5.46
C ARG A 18 -9.48 2.71 -5.20
N LYS A 19 -9.35 3.38 -4.07
CA LYS A 19 -10.24 4.48 -3.71
C LYS A 19 -10.07 5.67 -4.65
N ILE A 20 -8.85 5.98 -5.01
CA ILE A 20 -8.54 7.17 -5.81
C ILE A 20 -8.54 6.88 -7.30
N LEU A 21 -7.98 5.77 -7.72
CA LEU A 21 -7.86 5.45 -9.14
C LEU A 21 -9.01 4.61 -9.68
N GLY A 22 -9.61 3.77 -8.85
CA GLY A 22 -10.73 2.94 -9.24
C GLY A 22 -10.55 1.46 -8.95
N ASN A 23 -11.63 0.71 -9.08
CA ASN A 23 -11.66 -0.70 -8.74
C ASN A 23 -10.94 -1.60 -9.75
N HIS A 24 -10.47 -1.04 -10.86
CA HIS A 24 -9.65 -1.78 -11.82
C HIS A 24 -8.25 -2.08 -11.28
N VAL A 25 -7.84 -1.38 -10.22
CA VAL A 25 -6.52 -1.61 -9.62
C VAL A 25 -6.50 -2.96 -8.95
N GLU A 26 -5.55 -3.80 -9.38
CA GLU A 26 -5.31 -5.10 -8.79
C GLU A 26 -3.83 -5.24 -8.53
N GLN A 27 -3.47 -5.90 -7.46
CA GLN A 27 -2.07 -6.16 -7.16
C GLN A 27 -1.53 -7.18 -8.18
N LYS A 28 -0.47 -6.82 -8.87
CA LYS A 28 0.21 -7.70 -9.82
C LYS A 28 1.50 -8.27 -9.25
N GLY A 29 2.03 -7.65 -8.21
CA GLY A 29 3.21 -8.12 -7.51
C GLY A 29 3.51 -7.19 -6.36
N SER A 30 4.35 -7.65 -5.44
CA SER A 30 4.81 -6.79 -4.36
C SER A 30 6.11 -7.34 -3.79
N LEU A 31 6.86 -6.46 -3.16
CA LEU A 31 8.06 -6.84 -2.43
C LEU A 31 8.08 -6.01 -1.16
N VAL A 32 8.25 -6.69 -0.03
CA VAL A 32 8.29 -6.04 1.28
C VAL A 32 9.54 -6.52 2.00
N ASN A 33 10.35 -5.59 2.48
CA ASN A 33 11.48 -5.92 3.33
C ASN A 33 11.60 -4.86 4.43
N LYS A 34 12.71 -4.87 5.15
CA LYS A 34 12.90 -3.96 6.29
C LYS A 34 13.09 -2.51 5.86
N GLU A 35 13.62 -2.30 4.66
CA GLU A 35 13.97 -0.97 4.19
C GLU A 35 12.84 -0.27 3.43
N TYR A 36 12.10 -1.02 2.62
CA TYR A 36 11.09 -0.39 1.76
C TYR A 36 10.02 -1.38 1.34
N LEU A 37 8.99 -0.83 0.69
CA LEU A 37 7.99 -1.65 0.03
C LEU A 37 7.93 -1.26 -1.44
N ARG A 38 7.48 -2.22 -2.26
CA ARG A 38 7.28 -2.03 -3.68
C ARG A 38 5.97 -2.69 -4.04
N PHE A 39 5.11 -1.95 -4.73
CA PHE A 39 3.78 -2.43 -5.08
C PHE A 39 3.55 -2.25 -6.57
N ASP A 40 3.24 -3.35 -7.25
CA ASP A 40 2.95 -3.35 -8.68
C ASP A 40 1.46 -3.56 -8.87
N PHE A 41 0.85 -2.74 -9.72
CA PHE A 41 -0.60 -2.75 -9.86
C PHE A 41 -1.03 -2.41 -11.29
N SER A 42 -2.24 -2.85 -11.63
CA SER A 42 -2.82 -2.57 -12.94
C SER A 42 -3.36 -1.16 -12.98
N HIS A 43 -2.87 -0.39 -13.95
CA HIS A 43 -3.39 0.95 -14.22
C HIS A 43 -2.86 1.40 -15.58
N TYR A 44 -3.67 2.17 -16.29
CA TYR A 44 -3.42 2.44 -17.69
C TYR A 44 -2.67 3.74 -17.96
N ALA A 45 -2.44 4.56 -16.97
CA ALA A 45 -1.82 5.87 -17.17
C ALA A 45 -0.81 6.17 -16.07
N LYS A 46 0.12 7.09 -16.38
CA LYS A 46 1.04 7.61 -15.38
C LYS A 46 0.22 8.37 -14.33
N LEU A 47 0.56 8.19 -13.06
CA LEU A 47 -0.11 8.91 -12.00
C LEU A 47 0.36 10.36 -11.98
N SER A 48 -0.59 11.28 -11.84
CA SER A 48 -0.26 12.70 -11.72
C SER A 48 0.28 13.01 -10.33
N GLU A 49 0.93 14.16 -10.19
CA GLU A 49 1.40 14.60 -8.87
C GLU A 49 0.25 14.71 -7.88
N GLU A 50 -0.90 15.21 -8.35
CA GLU A 50 -2.07 15.33 -7.49
C GLU A 50 -2.56 13.98 -7.03
N GLU A 51 -2.60 13.00 -7.92
CA GLU A 51 -3.00 11.64 -7.55
C GLU A 51 -2.03 11.02 -6.55
N LEU A 52 -0.73 11.21 -6.75
CA LEU A 52 0.28 10.70 -5.82
C LEU A 52 0.13 11.34 -4.45
N ASP A 53 -0.11 12.65 -4.42
CA ASP A 53 -0.31 13.37 -3.16
C ASP A 53 -1.57 12.89 -2.43
N GLU A 54 -2.66 12.67 -3.18
CA GLU A 54 -3.89 12.18 -2.58
C GLU A 54 -3.73 10.77 -2.03
N ILE A 55 -3.04 9.91 -2.76
CA ILE A 55 -2.79 8.54 -2.32
C ILE A 55 -1.97 8.54 -1.04
N GLU A 56 -0.87 9.30 -1.04
CA GLU A 56 0.01 9.39 0.12
C GLU A 56 -0.73 9.96 1.33
N LYS A 57 -1.54 11.00 1.09
CA LYS A 57 -2.33 11.60 2.16
C LYS A 57 -3.34 10.61 2.72
N LEU A 58 -4.03 9.87 1.86
CA LEU A 58 -5.01 8.90 2.31
C LEU A 58 -4.36 7.79 3.14
N VAL A 59 -3.21 7.27 2.70
CA VAL A 59 -2.50 6.25 3.47
C VAL A 59 -2.11 6.81 4.84
N ASN A 60 -1.55 8.01 4.88
CA ASN A 60 -1.16 8.62 6.15
C ASN A 60 -2.36 8.92 7.05
N ASP A 61 -3.50 9.30 6.47
CA ASP A 61 -4.72 9.49 7.26
C ASP A 61 -5.16 8.18 7.91
N GLU A 62 -5.12 7.08 7.17
CA GLU A 62 -5.48 5.77 7.72
C GLU A 62 -4.50 5.33 8.80
N ILE A 63 -3.22 5.64 8.63
CA ILE A 63 -2.22 5.37 9.66
C ILE A 63 -2.56 6.13 10.94
N ARG A 64 -2.87 7.42 10.82
CA ARG A 64 -3.15 8.27 11.98
C ARG A 64 -4.43 7.85 12.70
N LYS A 65 -5.38 7.26 12.01
CA LYS A 65 -6.62 6.79 12.65
C LYS A 65 -6.36 5.66 13.64
N GLY A 66 -5.21 5.01 13.56
CA GLY A 66 -4.87 3.95 14.50
C GLY A 66 -5.80 2.76 14.46
N HIS A 67 -6.16 2.31 13.26
CA HIS A 67 -7.03 1.14 13.12
C HIS A 67 -6.39 -0.09 13.76
N PRO A 68 -7.13 -0.83 14.57
CA PRO A 68 -6.62 -2.09 15.12
C PRO A 68 -6.60 -3.16 14.04
N LEU A 69 -5.67 -4.09 14.17
CA LEU A 69 -5.63 -5.27 13.32
C LEU A 69 -6.81 -6.16 13.67
N ILE A 70 -7.62 -6.47 12.68
CA ILE A 70 -8.70 -7.45 12.84
C ILE A 70 -8.34 -8.63 11.95
N GLU A 71 -8.09 -9.75 12.58
CA GLU A 71 -7.67 -10.95 11.88
C GLU A 71 -8.72 -12.03 12.03
N GLU A 72 -9.13 -12.63 10.93
CA GLU A 72 -10.02 -13.80 10.97
C GLU A 72 -9.33 -14.94 10.26
N ARG A 73 -9.25 -16.07 10.94
CA ARG A 73 -8.60 -17.27 10.40
C ARG A 73 -9.63 -18.34 10.09
N ASN A 74 -9.32 -19.14 9.08
CA ASN A 74 -10.15 -20.29 8.73
C ASN A 74 -11.60 -19.92 8.43
N ILE A 75 -11.81 -18.79 7.76
CA ILE A 75 -13.14 -18.42 7.34
C ILE A 75 -13.38 -18.90 5.91
N PRO A 76 -14.64 -19.21 5.54
CA PRO A 76 -14.93 -19.63 4.17
C PRO A 76 -14.54 -18.56 3.17
N LEU A 77 -13.95 -18.99 2.04
CA LEU A 77 -13.58 -18.05 0.98
C LEU A 77 -14.78 -17.24 0.52
N LEU A 78 -15.94 -17.85 0.41
CA LEU A 78 -17.15 -17.15 -0.02
C LEU A 78 -17.51 -16.02 0.95
N LEU A 79 -17.34 -16.24 2.23
CA LEU A 79 -17.62 -15.20 3.23
C LEU A 79 -16.63 -14.05 3.11
N ALA A 80 -15.37 -14.35 2.87
CA ALA A 80 -14.36 -13.31 2.67
C ALA A 80 -14.71 -12.46 1.43
N LYS A 81 -15.15 -13.10 0.36
CA LYS A 81 -15.58 -12.38 -0.83
C LYS A 81 -16.78 -11.50 -0.57
N GLU A 82 -17.74 -11.98 0.20
CA GLU A 82 -18.93 -11.19 0.56
C GLU A 82 -18.57 -9.96 1.38
N LYS A 83 -17.52 -10.04 2.17
CA LYS A 83 -17.04 -8.91 2.95
C LYS A 83 -16.24 -7.93 2.11
N GLY A 84 -16.01 -8.24 0.85
CA GLY A 84 -15.24 -7.37 -0.05
C GLY A 84 -13.74 -7.50 0.09
N ALA A 85 -13.25 -8.63 0.59
CA ALA A 85 -11.82 -8.83 0.77
C ALA A 85 -11.10 -8.82 -0.56
N MET A 86 -10.00 -8.08 -0.62
CA MET A 86 -9.15 -8.04 -1.81
C MET A 86 -8.30 -9.30 -1.87
N MET A 87 -8.04 -9.78 -3.09
CA MET A 87 -7.28 -11.00 -3.31
C MET A 87 -6.16 -10.72 -4.30
N LEU A 88 -5.09 -11.49 -4.20
CA LEU A 88 -4.00 -11.36 -5.14
C LEU A 88 -4.44 -11.92 -6.50
N PHE A 89 -4.18 -11.16 -7.55
CA PHE A 89 -4.56 -11.55 -8.90
C PHE A 89 -3.92 -12.89 -9.28
N GLY A 90 -4.72 -13.79 -9.83
CA GLY A 90 -4.22 -15.08 -10.30
C GLY A 90 -3.92 -16.09 -9.23
N GLU A 91 -4.06 -15.73 -7.96
CA GLU A 91 -3.79 -16.66 -6.88
C GLU A 91 -4.96 -17.59 -6.68
N LYS A 92 -4.67 -18.84 -6.37
CA LYS A 92 -5.71 -19.82 -6.08
C LYS A 92 -5.78 -20.01 -4.57
N TYR A 93 -6.97 -19.89 -4.05
CA TYR A 93 -7.19 -20.03 -2.61
C TYR A 93 -8.00 -21.28 -2.33
N GLY A 94 -7.74 -21.90 -1.19
CA GLY A 94 -8.54 -23.03 -0.74
C GLY A 94 -9.92 -22.56 -0.25
N ASP A 95 -10.67 -23.49 0.33
CA ASP A 95 -12.01 -23.18 0.82
C ASP A 95 -11.98 -22.27 2.04
N SER A 96 -10.87 -22.27 2.76
CA SER A 96 -10.70 -21.55 4.02
C SER A 96 -9.54 -20.59 3.90
N VAL A 97 -9.70 -19.36 4.33
CA VAL A 97 -8.70 -18.30 4.16
C VAL A 97 -8.53 -17.48 5.44
N ARG A 98 -7.47 -16.68 5.46
CA ARG A 98 -7.20 -15.73 6.54
C ARG A 98 -7.37 -14.33 5.98
N THR A 99 -8.14 -13.49 6.67
CA THR A 99 -8.30 -12.09 6.28
C THR A 99 -7.65 -11.18 7.29
N ILE A 100 -7.11 -10.08 6.77
CA ILE A 100 -6.52 -9.01 7.57
C ILE A 100 -7.31 -7.75 7.25
N GLN A 101 -7.81 -7.09 8.28
CA GLN A 101 -8.59 -5.87 8.11
C GLN A 101 -8.02 -4.73 8.95
N PHE A 102 -7.86 -3.58 8.31
CA PHE A 102 -7.53 -2.32 8.96
C PHE A 102 -8.56 -1.30 8.47
N GLY A 103 -9.55 -0.98 9.30
CA GLY A 103 -10.62 -0.09 8.88
C GLY A 103 -11.40 -0.68 7.72
N GLU A 104 -11.45 0.05 6.60
CA GLU A 104 -12.15 -0.43 5.41
C GLU A 104 -11.30 -1.34 4.53
N SER A 105 -10.00 -1.44 4.81
CA SER A 105 -9.10 -2.28 4.02
C SER A 105 -9.20 -3.71 4.50
N ILE A 106 -9.70 -4.62 3.68
CA ILE A 106 -9.77 -6.04 3.98
C ILE A 106 -9.06 -6.80 2.89
N GLU A 107 -8.14 -7.67 3.26
CA GLU A 107 -7.35 -8.38 2.28
C GLU A 107 -7.07 -9.82 2.73
N LEU A 108 -7.02 -10.75 1.78
CA LEU A 108 -6.55 -12.10 2.07
C LEU A 108 -5.04 -12.05 2.19
N CYS A 109 -4.52 -12.49 3.31
CA CYS A 109 -3.09 -12.37 3.55
C CYS A 109 -2.61 -13.33 4.64
N GLY A 110 -1.46 -13.95 4.40
CA GLY A 110 -0.84 -14.85 5.38
C GLY A 110 0.32 -14.24 6.14
N GLY A 111 0.64 -12.99 5.92
CA GLY A 111 1.85 -12.37 6.46
C GLY A 111 1.69 -11.77 7.84
N ILE A 112 2.77 -11.16 8.33
CA ILE A 112 2.82 -10.55 9.64
C ILE A 112 2.55 -9.06 9.51
N HIS A 113 1.74 -8.53 10.43
CA HIS A 113 1.28 -7.15 10.40
C HIS A 113 1.45 -6.45 11.75
N VAL A 114 1.35 -5.11 11.72
CA VAL A 114 1.33 -4.34 12.97
C VAL A 114 -0.01 -4.53 13.67
N ASN A 115 -0.06 -4.27 14.95
CA ASN A 115 -1.30 -4.39 15.72
C ASN A 115 -2.21 -3.18 15.55
N LEU A 116 -1.64 -2.01 15.31
CA LEU A 116 -2.36 -0.76 15.08
C LEU A 116 -1.70 -0.06 13.91
N THR A 117 -2.49 0.55 13.01
CA THR A 117 -1.90 1.25 11.87
C THR A 117 -1.00 2.40 12.30
N SER A 118 -1.26 3.02 13.46
CA SER A 118 -0.40 4.10 13.94
C SER A 118 1.04 3.64 14.17
N GLN A 119 1.28 2.35 14.34
CA GLN A 119 2.63 1.82 14.52
C GLN A 119 3.48 1.85 13.24
N ILE A 120 2.85 2.08 12.09
CA ILE A 120 3.57 2.18 10.82
C ILE A 120 4.45 3.42 10.78
N GLY A 121 4.02 4.49 11.43
CA GLY A 121 4.69 5.77 11.33
C GLY A 121 4.31 6.47 10.04
N GLN A 122 5.19 7.28 9.51
CA GLN A 122 4.90 8.02 8.29
C GLN A 122 5.11 7.15 7.05
N PHE A 123 4.25 7.34 6.07
CA PHE A 123 4.35 6.67 4.76
C PHE A 123 4.78 7.70 3.72
N ARG A 124 5.76 7.36 2.89
CA ARG A 124 6.27 8.28 1.87
C ARG A 124 6.51 7.56 0.56
N ILE A 125 5.86 8.02 -0.50
CA ILE A 125 6.11 7.49 -1.84
C ILE A 125 7.42 8.07 -2.36
N ILE A 126 8.32 7.22 -2.83
CA ILE A 126 9.60 7.67 -3.34
C ILE A 126 9.72 7.56 -4.85
N SER A 127 8.93 6.73 -5.49
CA SER A 127 8.96 6.62 -6.95
C SER A 127 7.67 6.00 -7.47
N GLU A 128 7.35 6.30 -8.72
CA GLU A 128 6.24 5.71 -9.45
C GLU A 128 6.65 5.60 -10.91
N GLY A 129 6.35 4.49 -11.54
CA GLY A 129 6.70 4.32 -12.94
C GLY A 129 6.09 3.07 -13.56
N SER A 130 6.25 2.94 -14.87
CA SER A 130 5.77 1.80 -15.62
C SER A 130 6.80 0.69 -15.56
N ILE A 131 6.34 -0.56 -15.42
CA ILE A 131 7.25 -1.70 -15.51
C ILE A 131 6.87 -2.59 -16.69
N SER A 132 5.67 -2.48 -17.19
CA SER A 132 5.24 -3.15 -18.41
C SER A 132 3.92 -2.53 -18.84
N SER A 133 3.39 -2.98 -19.97
CA SER A 133 2.14 -2.40 -20.48
C SER A 133 1.02 -2.60 -19.47
N GLY A 134 0.41 -1.52 -19.06
CA GLY A 134 -0.72 -1.55 -18.14
C GLY A 134 -0.37 -1.86 -16.70
N ILE A 135 0.91 -1.91 -16.34
CA ILE A 135 1.33 -2.18 -14.97
C ILE A 135 2.27 -1.09 -14.47
N ARG A 136 1.90 -0.50 -13.34
CA ARG A 136 2.66 0.57 -12.69
C ARG A 136 3.30 0.05 -11.40
N ARG A 137 4.35 0.71 -10.98
CA ARG A 137 5.06 0.35 -9.75
C ARG A 137 5.23 1.57 -8.88
N ILE A 138 4.88 1.43 -7.60
CA ILE A 138 5.17 2.44 -6.58
C ILE A 138 6.18 1.83 -5.60
N GLU A 139 7.18 2.63 -5.23
CA GLU A 139 8.09 2.29 -4.15
C GLU A 139 7.89 3.30 -3.04
N ALA A 140 7.96 2.86 -1.80
CA ALA A 140 7.69 3.72 -0.66
C ALA A 140 8.48 3.32 0.57
N PHE A 141 8.66 4.28 1.47
CA PHE A 141 9.29 4.08 2.77
C PHE A 141 8.25 4.29 3.87
N THR A 142 8.48 3.68 5.02
CA THR A 142 7.66 3.95 6.21
C THR A 142 8.57 4.23 7.41
N GLY A 143 8.00 4.87 8.43
CA GLY A 143 8.66 5.06 9.72
C GLY A 143 9.97 5.81 9.59
N GLU A 144 11.00 5.27 10.21
CA GLU A 144 12.31 5.91 10.23
C GLU A 144 12.90 6.12 8.85
N GLU A 145 12.71 5.16 7.95
CA GLU A 145 13.24 5.30 6.59
C GLU A 145 12.57 6.47 5.86
N ALA A 146 11.26 6.65 6.07
CA ALA A 146 10.55 7.77 5.50
C ALA A 146 11.06 9.09 6.09
N ASP A 147 11.28 9.12 7.40
CA ASP A 147 11.79 10.31 8.08
C ASP A 147 13.18 10.67 7.58
N HIS A 148 14.06 9.68 7.44
CA HIS A 148 15.41 9.90 6.93
C HIS A 148 15.37 10.45 5.51
N TYR A 149 14.54 9.89 4.67
CA TYR A 149 14.41 10.32 3.28
C TYR A 149 14.01 11.80 3.20
N ILE A 150 13.00 12.17 3.96
CA ILE A 150 12.52 13.55 3.98
C ILE A 150 13.60 14.49 4.49
N ASN A 151 14.27 14.13 5.56
CA ASN A 151 15.27 14.99 6.17
C ASN A 151 16.53 15.13 5.36
N GLN A 152 16.93 14.09 4.66
CA GLN A 152 18.18 14.11 3.89
C GLN A 152 18.06 14.82 2.56
N LYS A 153 16.87 14.89 2.01
CA LYS A 153 16.68 15.41 0.66
C LYS A 153 15.49 16.34 0.52
N PRO A 154 15.44 17.41 1.30
CA PRO A 154 14.28 18.30 1.22
C PRO A 154 14.09 18.91 -0.16
N VAL A 155 15.17 19.24 -0.86
CA VAL A 155 15.07 19.81 -2.21
C VAL A 155 14.95 18.68 -3.23
N SER A 156 15.75 17.64 -3.08
CA SER A 156 15.72 16.52 -4.01
C SER A 156 14.40 15.78 -3.98
N TYR A 157 13.73 15.76 -2.84
CA TYR A 157 12.45 15.14 -2.71
C TYR A 157 11.43 15.80 -3.64
N THR A 158 11.32 17.11 -3.58
CA THR A 158 10.42 17.84 -4.45
C THR A 158 10.75 17.55 -5.91
N HIS A 159 12.02 17.51 -6.21
CA HIS A 159 12.48 17.26 -7.56
C HIS A 159 12.11 15.85 -8.03
N LEU A 160 12.28 14.84 -7.17
CA LEU A 160 11.97 13.48 -7.56
C LEU A 160 10.50 13.29 -7.88
N ARG A 161 9.63 13.83 -7.06
CA ARG A 161 8.21 13.68 -7.29
C ARG A 161 7.75 14.54 -8.43
N ALA A 162 8.27 15.69 -8.41
CA ALA A 162 7.76 16.60 -9.34
C ALA A 162 8.50 16.60 -10.57
N HIS A 163 9.39 15.82 -10.65
CA HIS A 163 10.00 15.86 -11.79
C HIS A 163 10.13 16.93 -12.39
N GLU A 164 10.28 17.13 -11.86
CA GLU A 164 9.71 17.71 -11.73
C GLU A 164 10.01 18.90 -11.76
N THR A 165 9.70 19.43 -11.54
CA THR A 165 9.56 20.61 -11.59
C THR A 165 10.03 21.20 -10.56
N PRO A 166 10.90 21.68 -10.63
CA PRO A 166 11.31 22.39 -9.61
C PRO A 166 10.59 23.56 -9.74
N VAL A 167 10.09 24.00 -9.36
CA VAL A 167 9.46 25.11 -9.37
C VAL A 167 10.06 26.14 -9.04
#